data_db1fca4263fad6182f3843f1196d5c0a
#
_entry.id   db1fca4263fad6182f3843f1196d5c0a
#
_cell.length_a   1.000
_cell.length_b   1.000
_cell.length_c   1.000
_cell.angle_alpha   90.00
_cell.angle_beta   90.00
_cell.angle_gamma   90.00
#
_symmetry.space_group_name_H-M   'P 1'
#
loop_
_entity.id
_entity.type
_entity.pdbx_description
1 polymer ?
#
loop_
_entity_poly.entity_id
_entity_poly.type
_entity_poly.pdbx_seq_one_letter_code
_entity_poly.pdbx_strand_id
1 'polypeptide(L)' 'MEFREIVTFLQAAKLQSFSKAARQLGYSQAAVTIQIKQLEQELGVHLFDRIGKQTTLT' A
#
# COMPACT_ATOMS: atom_id res chain seq x y z
N MET A 1 4.06 0.82 13.44
CA MET A 1 3.08 0.22 12.51
C MET A 1 1.69 0.54 13.00
N GLU A 2 0.93 1.24 12.19
CA GLU A 2 -0.41 1.63 12.56
C GLU A 2 -1.43 0.71 11.93
N PHE A 3 -2.55 0.57 12.61
CA PHE A 3 -3.65 -0.23 12.08
C PHE A 3 -4.07 0.26 10.70
N ARG A 4 -4.08 1.57 10.51
CA ARG A 4 -4.46 2.18 9.25
C ARG A 4 -3.54 1.74 8.11
N GLU A 5 -2.24 1.64 8.41
CA GLU A 5 -1.27 1.20 7.41
C GLU A 5 -1.54 -0.25 7.00
N ILE A 6 -1.90 -1.08 7.95
CA ILE A 6 -2.19 -2.47 7.67
C ILE A 6 -3.44 -2.60 6.81
N VAL A 7 -4.48 -1.84 7.14
CA VAL A 7 -5.70 -1.85 6.33
C VAL A 7 -5.40 -1.40 4.90
N THR A 8 -4.61 -0.34 4.76
CA THR A 8 -4.24 0.18 3.45
C THR A 8 -3.48 -0.88 2.65
N PHE A 9 -2.53 -1.55 3.29
CA PHE A 9 -1.76 -2.60 2.65
C PHE A 9 -2.66 -3.73 2.17
N LEU A 10 -3.58 -4.19 3.02
CA LEU A 10 -4.46 -5.28 2.67
C LEU A 10 -5.36 -4.93 1.49
N GLN A 11 -5.86 -3.71 1.47
CA GLN A 11 -6.69 -3.27 0.35
C GLN A 11 -5.89 -3.17 -0.93
N ALA A 12 -4.68 -2.61 -0.85
CA ALA A 12 -3.83 -2.49 -2.02
C ALA A 12 -3.48 -3.86 -2.60
N ALA A 13 -3.22 -4.83 -1.73
CA ALA A 13 -2.90 -6.18 -2.16
C ALA A 13 -4.12 -6.84 -2.79
N LYS A 14 -5.27 -6.68 -2.17
CA LYS A 14 -6.50 -7.29 -2.65
C LYS A 14 -6.88 -6.75 -4.03
N LEU A 15 -6.78 -5.45 -4.20
CA LEU A 15 -7.17 -4.80 -5.44
C LEU A 15 -6.05 -4.77 -6.46
N GLN A 16 -4.84 -5.06 -6.03
CA GLN A 16 -3.64 -5.01 -6.86
C GLN A 16 -3.49 -3.65 -7.52
N SER A 17 -3.83 -2.58 -6.79
CA SER A 17 -3.79 -1.24 -7.33
C SER A 17 -3.81 -0.23 -6.19
N PHE A 18 -2.81 0.64 -6.16
CA PHE A 18 -2.77 1.72 -5.17
C PHE A 18 -3.87 2.74 -5.45
N SER A 19 -4.14 3.02 -6.73
CA SER A 19 -5.20 3.95 -7.09
C SER A 19 -6.55 3.49 -6.61
N LYS A 20 -6.86 2.22 -6.84
CA LYS A 20 -8.15 1.67 -6.44
C LYS A 20 -8.26 1.61 -4.92
N ALA A 21 -7.17 1.24 -4.25
CA ALA A 21 -7.19 1.21 -2.81
C ALA A 21 -7.41 2.61 -2.23
N ALA A 22 -6.76 3.62 -2.80
CA ALA A 22 -6.93 4.99 -2.35
C ALA A 22 -8.39 5.42 -2.51
N ARG A 23 -8.98 5.13 -3.65
CA ARG A 23 -10.38 5.49 -3.91
C ARG A 23 -11.31 4.80 -2.92
N GLN A 24 -11.06 3.53 -2.67
CA GLN A 24 -11.90 2.74 -1.78
C GLN A 24 -11.82 3.27 -0.35
N LEU A 25 -10.64 3.70 0.08
CA LEU A 25 -10.41 4.14 1.45
C LEU A 25 -10.58 5.64 1.65
N GLY A 26 -10.77 6.39 0.56
CA GLY A 26 -10.93 7.83 0.67
C GLY A 26 -9.63 8.58 0.84
N TYR A 27 -8.52 8.02 0.38
CA TYR A 27 -7.22 8.67 0.42
C TYR A 27 -6.78 9.06 -0.97
N SER A 28 -5.74 9.92 -1.04
CA SER A 28 -5.05 10.14 -2.30
C SER A 28 -4.11 8.97 -2.54
N GLN A 29 -3.74 8.77 -3.81
CA GLN A 29 -2.80 7.69 -4.14
C GLN A 29 -1.45 7.94 -3.46
N ALA A 30 -1.04 9.19 -3.37
CA ALA A 30 0.22 9.52 -2.69
C ALA A 30 0.17 9.10 -1.22
N ALA A 31 -0.96 9.31 -0.56
CA ALA A 31 -1.11 8.92 0.83
C ALA A 31 -0.98 7.41 1.00
N VAL A 32 -1.59 6.65 0.09
CA VAL A 32 -1.49 5.19 0.13
C VAL A 32 -0.04 4.76 -0.04
N THR A 33 0.65 5.36 -1.01
CA THR A 33 2.05 5.02 -1.26
C THR A 33 2.91 5.28 -0.04
N ILE A 34 2.71 6.43 0.61
CA ILE A 34 3.48 6.78 1.80
C ILE A 34 3.21 5.79 2.93
N GLN A 35 1.95 5.43 3.14
CA GLN A 35 1.60 4.50 4.21
C GLN A 35 2.23 3.13 3.97
N ILE A 36 2.21 2.65 2.73
CA ILE A 36 2.82 1.37 2.40
C ILE A 36 4.33 1.42 2.61
N LYS A 37 4.97 2.51 2.20
CA LYS A 37 6.41 2.64 2.38
C LYS A 37 6.79 2.67 3.85
N GLN A 38 6.02 3.36 4.67
CA GLN A 38 6.28 3.39 6.11
C GLN A 38 6.16 2.01 6.72
N LEU A 39 5.14 1.26 6.30
CA LEU A 39 4.96 -0.11 6.78
C LEU A 39 6.15 -0.98 6.38
N GLU A 40 6.59 -0.84 5.13
CA GLU A 40 7.74 -1.61 4.66
C GLU A 40 9.00 -1.28 5.47
N GLN A 41 9.20 -0.01 5.78
CA GLN A 41 10.35 0.39 6.57
C GLN A 41 10.32 -0.19 7.97
N GLU A 42 9.15 -0.19 8.57
CA GLU A 42 9.01 -0.71 9.93
C GLU A 42 9.24 -2.20 9.99
N LEU A 43 8.79 -2.90 8.97
CA LEU A 43 8.97 -4.35 8.91
C LEU A 43 10.32 -4.76 8.34
N GLY A 44 11.01 -3.84 7.69
CA GLY A 44 12.30 -4.12 7.08
C GLY A 44 12.21 -5.00 5.86
N VAL A 45 11.09 -4.97 5.16
CA VAL A 45 10.88 -5.81 3.98
C VAL A 45 10.20 -4.99 2.89
N HIS A 46 10.25 -5.50 1.68
CA HIS A 46 9.53 -4.93 0.55
C HIS A 46 8.28 -5.76 0.33
N LEU A 47 7.13 -5.15 0.60
CA LEU A 47 5.85 -5.85 0.48
C LEU A 47 5.35 -5.86 -0.95
N PHE A 48 5.70 -4.84 -1.72
CA PHE A 48 5.32 -4.77 -3.13
C PHE A 48 6.57 -4.65 -3.97
N ASP A 49 6.61 -5.45 -5.02
CA ASP A 49 7.78 -5.52 -5.88
C ASP A 49 7.94 -4.26 -6.72
N ARG A 50 6.85 -3.79 -7.28
CA ARG A 50 6.87 -2.64 -8.17
C ARG A 50 5.77 -1.68 -7.77
N ILE A 51 6.16 -0.42 -7.64
CA ILE A 51 5.21 0.65 -7.34
C ILE A 51 5.03 1.48 -8.59
N GLY A 52 3.77 1.74 -8.92
CA GLY A 52 3.45 2.61 -10.04
C GLY A 52 3.18 1.89 -11.33
N LYS A 53 3.79 0.77 -11.56
CA LYS A 53 3.54 0.01 -12.76
C LYS A 53 2.57 -1.12 -12.50
N GLN A 54 2.95 -1.94 -11.57
CA GLN A 54 2.21 -3.14 -11.29
C GLN A 54 2.35 -3.41 -9.80
N THR A 55 1.25 -3.68 -9.14
CA THR A 55 1.27 -3.96 -7.72
C THR A 55 1.32 -5.46 -7.53
N THR A 56 2.46 -5.95 -7.08
CA THR A 56 2.68 -7.37 -6.91
C THR A 56 3.32 -7.62 -5.55
N LEU A 57 2.76 -8.56 -4.80
CA LEU A 57 3.36 -8.94 -3.53
C LEU A 57 4.64 -9.73 -3.77
N THR A 58 5.67 -9.37 -3.02
CA THR A 58 6.94 -10.07 -3.11
C THR A 58 6.96 -11.29 -2.19
#